data_ff57b30b98e5c1665c51d7c8ba9a7a33
#
_entry.id   ff57b30b98e5c1665c51d7c8ba9a7a33
#
_cell.length_a   1.000
_cell.length_b   1.000
_cell.length_c   1.000
_cell.angle_alpha   90.00
_cell.angle_beta   90.00
_cell.angle_gamma   90.00
#
_symmetry.space_group_name_H-M   'P 1'
#
loop_
_entity.id
_entity.type
_entity.pdbx_description
1 polymer ?
#
loop_
_entity_poly.entity_id
_entity_poly.type
_entity_poly.pdbx_seq_one_letter_code
_entity_poly.pdbx_strand_id
1 'polypeptide(L)'
;IMVSSAQLGEINILSLALFLSCFFWIIAYDTAYALCDKKDDLDLGIHSSAITFGKNVTAFFFLLHFLSITILILIAYLKNFHIIFYFFASISSALVIYQCFLIKDQDSTKCLKAFKNNNLVGLSFLCGSILGVTL
;
A
#
# COMPACT_ATOMS: atom_id res chain seq x y z
N ILE A 1 -8.15 -1.70 -14.59
CA ILE A 1 -9.52 -1.85 -15.12
C ILE A 1 -9.52 -1.67 -16.63
N MET A 2 -9.07 -0.53 -17.18
CA MET A 2 -9.11 -0.23 -18.63
C MET A 2 -8.48 -1.33 -19.49
N VAL A 3 -7.26 -1.79 -19.15
CA VAL A 3 -6.58 -2.86 -19.91
C VAL A 3 -7.38 -4.17 -19.88
N SER A 4 -7.90 -4.55 -18.72
CA SER A 4 -8.71 -5.77 -18.58
C SER A 4 -10.02 -5.67 -19.37
N SER A 5 -10.71 -4.51 -19.32
CA SER A 5 -11.94 -4.31 -20.09
C SER A 5 -11.67 -4.31 -21.61
N ALA A 6 -10.52 -3.77 -22.04
CA ALA A 6 -10.14 -3.78 -23.45
C ALA A 6 -9.84 -5.19 -23.98
N GLN A 7 -9.30 -6.07 -23.12
CA GLN A 7 -8.98 -7.46 -23.49
C GLN A 7 -10.17 -8.42 -23.41
N LEU A 8 -11.03 -8.24 -22.39
CA LEU A 8 -12.10 -9.20 -22.06
C LEU A 8 -13.49 -8.70 -22.50
N GLY A 9 -13.62 -7.44 -22.93
CA GLY A 9 -14.91 -6.83 -23.26
C GLY A 9 -15.81 -6.52 -22.06
N GLU A 10 -15.37 -6.87 -20.85
CA GLU A 10 -16.14 -6.67 -19.62
C GLU A 10 -15.24 -6.31 -18.42
N ILE A 11 -15.84 -5.77 -17.37
CA ILE A 11 -15.14 -5.48 -16.11
C ILE A 11 -15.11 -6.78 -15.28
N ASN A 12 -13.91 -7.35 -15.14
CA ASN A 12 -13.71 -8.54 -14.32
C ASN A 12 -13.58 -8.15 -12.83
N ILE A 13 -14.21 -8.93 -11.96
CA ILE A 13 -14.18 -8.75 -10.50
C ILE A 13 -12.74 -8.75 -9.94
N LEU A 14 -11.82 -9.53 -10.53
CA LEU A 14 -10.41 -9.53 -10.12
C LEU A 14 -9.71 -8.22 -10.46
N SER A 15 -10.02 -7.60 -11.59
CA SER A 15 -9.50 -6.28 -11.96
C SER A 15 -10.01 -5.20 -11.03
N LEU A 16 -11.26 -5.31 -10.59
CA LEU A 16 -11.82 -4.41 -9.58
C LEU A 16 -11.15 -4.60 -8.22
N ALA A 17 -10.91 -5.84 -7.81
CA ALA A 17 -10.19 -6.14 -6.56
C ALA A 17 -8.75 -5.62 -6.58
N LEU A 18 -8.02 -5.80 -7.70
CA LEU A 18 -6.68 -5.23 -7.86
C LEU A 18 -6.69 -3.70 -7.81
N PHE A 19 -7.67 -3.07 -8.46
CA PHE A 19 -7.83 -1.62 -8.39
C PHE A 19 -8.06 -1.16 -6.95
N LEU A 20 -8.93 -1.84 -6.21
CA LEU A 20 -9.22 -1.51 -4.81
C LEU A 20 -7.99 -1.69 -3.92
N SER A 21 -7.21 -2.76 -4.13
CA SER A 21 -5.94 -2.96 -3.44
C SER A 21 -4.96 -1.82 -3.71
N CYS A 22 -4.75 -1.44 -4.98
CA CYS A 22 -3.90 -0.32 -5.35
C CYS A 22 -4.40 1.00 -4.75
N PHE A 23 -5.71 1.23 -4.74
CA PHE A 23 -6.33 2.42 -4.17
C PHE A 23 -5.99 2.57 -2.68
N PHE A 24 -6.16 1.52 -1.88
CA PHE A 24 -5.79 1.53 -0.47
C PHE A 24 -4.29 1.74 -0.27
N TRP A 25 -3.46 1.09 -1.08
CA TRP A 25 -2.01 1.24 -1.02
C TRP A 25 -1.56 2.67 -1.33
N ILE A 26 -2.13 3.28 -2.38
CA ILE A 26 -1.80 4.66 -2.78
C ILE A 26 -2.14 5.63 -1.64
N ILE A 27 -3.35 5.56 -1.08
CA ILE A 27 -3.75 6.44 0.03
C ILE A 27 -2.81 6.26 1.23
N ALA A 28 -2.38 5.04 1.51
CA ALA A 28 -1.50 4.77 2.64
C ALA A 28 -0.14 5.45 2.45
N TYR A 29 0.56 5.21 1.33
CA TYR A 29 1.89 5.80 1.16
C TYR A 29 1.85 7.32 0.93
N ASP A 30 0.80 7.84 0.29
CA ASP A 30 0.59 9.29 0.17
C ASP A 30 0.37 9.94 1.54
N THR A 31 -0.26 9.22 2.47
CA THR A 31 -0.39 9.69 3.85
C THR A 31 0.97 9.81 4.55
N ALA A 32 1.92 8.89 4.28
CA ALA A 32 3.28 9.02 4.79
C ALA A 32 3.99 10.25 4.23
N TYR A 33 3.76 10.59 2.95
CA TYR A 33 4.27 11.82 2.36
C TYR A 33 3.57 13.06 2.95
N ALA A 34 2.25 13.06 3.07
CA ALA A 34 1.50 14.14 3.68
C ALA A 34 1.92 14.43 5.14
N LEU A 35 2.43 13.43 5.86
CA LEU A 35 3.04 13.64 7.18
C LEU A 35 4.35 14.44 7.13
N CYS A 36 5.09 14.37 6.01
CA CYS A 36 6.31 15.16 5.85
C CYS A 36 5.98 16.65 5.74
N ASP A 37 4.91 16.98 5.02
CA ASP A 37 4.50 18.35 4.70
C ASP A 37 3.43 18.89 5.66
N LYS A 38 3.05 18.11 6.69
CA LYS A 38 1.93 18.42 7.59
C LYS A 38 1.99 19.81 8.20
N LYS A 39 3.18 20.31 8.49
CA LYS A 39 3.38 21.63 9.09
C LYS A 39 3.03 22.74 8.11
N ASP A 40 3.54 22.61 6.89
CA ASP A 40 3.32 23.56 5.80
C ASP A 40 1.85 23.52 5.34
N ASP A 41 1.24 22.31 5.29
CA ASP A 41 -0.18 22.13 5.00
C ASP A 41 -1.09 22.87 6.00
N LEU A 42 -0.76 22.80 7.30
CA LEU A 42 -1.51 23.53 8.33
C LEU A 42 -1.40 25.04 8.16
N ASP A 43 -0.19 25.55 7.86
CA ASP A 43 0.05 26.98 7.67
C ASP A 43 -0.67 27.52 6.41
N LEU A 44 -0.83 26.68 5.39
CA LEU A 44 -1.53 26.99 4.14
C LEU A 44 -3.04 26.70 4.17
N GLY A 45 -3.56 26.09 5.24
CA GLY A 45 -4.96 25.71 5.35
C GLY A 45 -5.38 24.55 4.43
N ILE A 46 -4.42 23.69 4.03
CA ILE A 46 -4.66 22.51 3.18
C ILE A 46 -5.11 21.35 4.06
N HIS A 47 -6.18 20.68 3.67
CA HIS A 47 -6.70 19.48 4.34
C HIS A 47 -6.11 18.20 3.73
N SER A 48 -4.89 17.84 4.12
CA SER A 48 -4.26 16.58 3.71
C SER A 48 -4.77 15.38 4.52
N SER A 49 -4.48 14.16 4.05
CA SER A 49 -4.81 12.92 4.76
C SER A 49 -4.15 12.85 6.14
N ALA A 50 -2.93 13.38 6.29
CA ALA A 50 -2.22 13.47 7.57
C ALA A 50 -2.96 14.35 8.60
N ILE A 51 -3.62 15.41 8.15
CA ILE A 51 -4.43 16.30 9.00
C ILE A 51 -5.78 15.63 9.29
N THR A 52 -6.43 15.06 8.27
CA THR A 52 -7.74 14.40 8.39
C THR A 52 -7.71 13.23 9.37
N PHE A 53 -6.68 12.37 9.31
CA PHE A 53 -6.54 11.23 10.22
C PHE A 53 -5.98 11.64 11.60
N GLY A 54 -5.36 12.79 11.71
CA GLY A 54 -4.92 13.40 12.97
C GLY A 54 -4.06 12.46 13.82
N LYS A 55 -4.50 12.23 15.07
CA LYS A 55 -3.78 11.35 16.03
C LYS A 55 -3.83 9.86 15.64
N ASN A 56 -4.83 9.47 14.86
CA ASN A 56 -5.04 8.08 14.45
C ASN A 56 -4.34 7.73 13.13
N VAL A 57 -3.52 8.62 12.59
CA VAL A 57 -2.88 8.45 11.26
C VAL A 57 -2.12 7.14 11.12
N THR A 58 -1.39 6.70 12.15
CA THR A 58 -0.66 5.43 12.13
C THR A 58 -1.60 4.22 12.04
N ALA A 59 -2.74 4.26 12.74
CA ALA A 59 -3.74 3.19 12.68
C ALA A 59 -4.41 3.12 11.30
N PHE A 60 -4.75 4.28 10.70
CA PHE A 60 -5.29 4.33 9.35
C PHE A 60 -4.28 3.88 8.30
N PHE A 61 -3.02 4.30 8.43
CA PHE A 61 -1.92 3.84 7.56
C PHE A 61 -1.79 2.31 7.59
N PHE A 62 -1.76 1.73 8.78
CA PHE A 62 -1.71 0.27 8.93
C PHE A 62 -2.95 -0.40 8.33
N LEU A 63 -4.16 0.09 8.63
CA LEU A 63 -5.41 -0.46 8.14
C LEU A 63 -5.47 -0.48 6.61
N LEU A 64 -5.08 0.62 5.96
CA LEU A 64 -5.08 0.73 4.50
C LEU A 64 -4.10 -0.26 3.86
N HIS A 65 -2.88 -0.39 4.39
CA HIS A 65 -1.94 -1.41 3.92
C HIS A 65 -2.43 -2.83 4.19
N PHE A 66 -3.02 -3.07 5.36
CA PHE A 66 -3.58 -4.38 5.71
C PHE A 66 -4.68 -4.78 4.73
N LEU A 67 -5.62 -3.89 4.40
CA LEU A 67 -6.66 -4.14 3.41
C LEU A 67 -6.06 -4.43 2.02
N SER A 68 -5.09 -3.63 1.60
CA SER A 68 -4.40 -3.83 0.32
C SER A 68 -3.73 -5.20 0.25
N ILE A 69 -2.92 -5.55 1.23
CA ILE A 69 -2.18 -6.82 1.30
C ILE A 69 -3.15 -8.01 1.37
N THR A 70 -4.22 -7.89 2.16
CA THR A 70 -5.24 -8.95 2.28
C THR A 70 -5.90 -9.25 0.94
N ILE A 71 -6.26 -8.20 0.17
CA ILE A 71 -6.84 -8.37 -1.17
C ILE A 71 -5.85 -9.05 -2.11
N LEU A 72 -4.56 -8.67 -2.10
CA LEU A 72 -3.53 -9.30 -2.94
C LEU A 72 -3.32 -10.78 -2.58
N ILE A 73 -3.29 -11.11 -1.29
CA ILE A 73 -3.20 -12.49 -0.82
C ILE A 73 -4.43 -13.31 -1.26
N LEU A 74 -5.63 -12.73 -1.18
CA LEU A 74 -6.85 -13.39 -1.62
C LEU A 74 -6.84 -13.66 -3.13
N ILE A 75 -6.40 -12.69 -3.93
CA ILE A 75 -6.25 -12.87 -5.39
C ILE A 75 -5.24 -13.98 -5.69
N ALA A 76 -4.09 -13.98 -5.02
CA ALA A 76 -3.06 -15.00 -5.20
C ALA A 76 -3.58 -16.41 -4.83
N TYR A 77 -4.36 -16.52 -3.75
CA TYR A 77 -5.00 -17.76 -3.35
C TYR A 77 -6.00 -18.26 -4.42
N LEU A 78 -6.88 -17.39 -4.90
CA LEU A 78 -7.88 -17.73 -5.94
C LEU A 78 -7.23 -18.08 -7.28
N LYS A 79 -6.03 -17.59 -7.56
CA LYS A 79 -5.27 -17.86 -8.79
C LYS A 79 -4.22 -18.96 -8.64
N ASN A 80 -4.18 -19.63 -7.47
CA ASN A 80 -3.23 -20.71 -7.16
C ASN A 80 -1.77 -20.31 -7.37
N PHE A 81 -1.38 -19.11 -6.90
CA PHE A 81 0.01 -18.68 -6.95
C PHE A 81 0.89 -19.62 -6.11
N HIS A 82 2.11 -19.83 -6.58
CA HIS A 82 3.11 -20.62 -5.86
C HIS A 82 3.41 -20.02 -4.48
N ILE A 83 3.84 -20.87 -3.52
CA ILE A 83 4.13 -20.48 -2.12
C ILE A 83 5.12 -19.32 -1.99
N ILE A 84 5.98 -19.13 -3.01
CA ILE A 84 6.96 -18.05 -3.06
C ILE A 84 6.31 -16.66 -2.98
N PHE A 85 5.10 -16.49 -3.52
CA PHE A 85 4.35 -15.24 -3.41
C PHE A 85 4.09 -14.87 -1.94
N TYR A 86 3.66 -15.82 -1.13
CA TYR A 86 3.33 -15.59 0.29
C TYR A 86 4.58 -15.28 1.11
N PHE A 87 5.74 -15.83 0.73
CA PHE A 87 7.02 -15.43 1.31
C PHE A 87 7.30 -13.93 1.07
N PHE A 88 7.16 -13.44 -0.16
CA PHE A 88 7.33 -12.02 -0.47
C PHE A 88 6.24 -11.14 0.17
N ALA A 89 5.01 -11.62 0.26
CA ALA A 89 3.93 -10.92 0.98
C ALA A 89 4.25 -10.75 2.48
N SER A 90 4.91 -11.75 3.11
CA SER A 90 5.37 -11.64 4.49
C SER A 90 6.48 -10.59 4.67
N ILE A 91 7.41 -10.49 3.71
CA ILE A 91 8.42 -9.43 3.68
C ILE A 91 7.75 -8.06 3.56
N SER A 92 6.79 -7.91 2.64
CA SER A 92 6.03 -6.66 2.48
C SER A 92 5.30 -6.27 3.77
N SER A 93 4.69 -7.24 4.45
CA SER A 93 4.01 -7.00 5.74
C SER A 93 4.98 -6.53 6.83
N ALA A 94 6.17 -7.13 6.91
CA ALA A 94 7.22 -6.72 7.85
C ALA A 94 7.70 -5.28 7.56
N LEU A 95 7.86 -4.92 6.27
CA LEU A 95 8.22 -3.56 5.85
C LEU A 95 7.14 -2.54 6.23
N VAL A 96 5.86 -2.87 6.08
CA VAL A 96 4.75 -2.01 6.51
C VAL A 96 4.74 -1.80 8.02
N ILE A 97 4.97 -2.85 8.80
CA ILE A 97 5.09 -2.74 10.26
C ILE A 97 6.25 -1.79 10.62
N TYR A 98 7.40 -1.94 9.96
CA TYR A 98 8.53 -1.04 10.15
C TYR A 98 8.18 0.41 9.79
N GLN A 99 7.43 0.66 8.71
CA GLN A 99 6.95 1.99 8.33
C GLN A 99 6.01 2.57 9.40
N CYS A 100 5.14 1.77 10.01
CA CYS A 100 4.29 2.21 11.12
C CYS A 100 5.12 2.75 12.31
N PHE A 101 6.25 2.09 12.63
CA PHE A 101 7.17 2.60 13.66
C PHE A 101 7.83 3.92 13.26
N LEU A 102 8.15 4.11 11.98
CA LEU A 102 8.74 5.35 11.50
C LEU A 102 7.79 6.54 11.58
N ILE A 103 6.50 6.34 11.24
CA ILE A 103 5.52 7.43 11.19
C ILE A 103 4.86 7.73 12.54
N LYS A 104 5.06 6.87 13.55
CA LYS A 104 4.40 6.98 14.86
C LYS A 104 4.57 8.35 15.53
N ASP A 105 5.78 8.88 15.48
CA ASP A 105 6.13 10.17 16.11
C ASP A 105 5.79 11.37 15.20
N GLN A 106 5.33 11.13 13.98
CA GLN A 106 5.04 12.15 12.95
C GLN A 106 6.23 13.09 12.67
N ASP A 107 7.45 12.58 12.82
CA ASP A 107 8.67 13.29 12.45
C ASP A 107 8.84 13.30 10.93
N SER A 108 8.98 14.49 10.34
CA SER A 108 9.04 14.68 8.89
C SER A 108 10.13 13.81 8.22
N THR A 109 11.32 13.73 8.81
CA THR A 109 12.43 12.96 8.24
C THR A 109 12.19 11.44 8.29
N LYS A 110 11.59 10.95 9.38
CA LYS A 110 11.19 9.55 9.51
C LYS A 110 10.02 9.21 8.57
N CYS A 111 9.05 10.11 8.43
CA CYS A 111 7.92 9.95 7.51
C CYS A 111 8.41 9.89 6.05
N LEU A 112 9.36 10.74 5.65
CA LEU A 112 9.98 10.68 4.33
C LEU A 112 10.73 9.35 4.11
N LYS A 113 11.38 8.82 5.15
CA LYS A 113 12.01 7.49 5.09
C LYS A 113 10.98 6.39 4.91
N ALA A 114 9.83 6.46 5.59
CA ALA A 114 8.72 5.51 5.41
C ALA A 114 8.18 5.57 3.97
N PHE A 115 7.93 6.77 3.44
CA PHE A 115 7.50 6.98 2.07
C PHE A 115 8.47 6.35 1.06
N LYS A 116 9.78 6.64 1.17
CA LYS A 116 10.81 6.05 0.29
C LYS A 116 10.92 4.54 0.44
N ASN A 117 10.77 4.01 1.66
CA ASN A 117 10.82 2.58 1.94
C ASN A 117 9.66 1.83 1.27
N ASN A 118 8.55 2.51 0.97
CA ASN A 118 7.42 1.91 0.27
C ASN A 118 7.78 1.32 -1.12
N ASN A 119 8.85 1.81 -1.75
CA ASN A 119 9.39 1.23 -3.00
C ASN A 119 9.80 -0.24 -2.80
N LEU A 120 10.32 -0.60 -1.62
CA LEU A 120 10.69 -1.99 -1.29
C LEU A 120 9.45 -2.87 -1.11
N VAL A 121 8.35 -2.32 -0.59
CA VAL A 121 7.06 -3.04 -0.52
C VAL A 121 6.58 -3.36 -1.94
N GLY A 122 6.59 -2.38 -2.85
CA GLY A 122 6.23 -2.58 -4.25
C GLY A 122 7.12 -3.58 -4.96
N LEU A 123 8.44 -3.48 -4.78
CA LEU A 123 9.42 -4.41 -5.37
C LEU A 123 9.19 -5.84 -4.86
N SER A 124 8.93 -6.01 -3.56
CA SER A 124 8.66 -7.31 -2.98
C SER A 124 7.40 -7.95 -3.59
N PHE A 125 6.30 -7.21 -3.72
CA PHE A 125 5.10 -7.71 -4.39
C PHE A 125 5.32 -8.01 -5.86
N LEU A 126 6.09 -7.20 -6.58
CA LEU A 126 6.43 -7.44 -7.98
C LEU A 126 7.21 -8.76 -8.13
N CYS A 127 8.29 -8.94 -7.36
CA CYS A 127 9.07 -10.17 -7.37
C CYS A 127 8.23 -11.39 -7.00
N GLY A 128 7.43 -11.27 -5.94
CA GLY A 128 6.51 -12.32 -5.50
C GLY A 128 5.48 -12.71 -6.56
N SER A 129 4.93 -11.72 -7.27
CA SER A 129 3.94 -11.94 -8.32
C SER A 129 4.56 -12.63 -9.54
N ILE A 130 5.73 -12.17 -10.00
CA ILE A 130 6.43 -12.79 -11.14
C ILE A 130 6.76 -14.24 -10.81
N LEU A 131 7.45 -14.50 -9.69
CA LEU A 131 7.85 -15.85 -9.30
C LEU A 131 6.66 -16.74 -8.92
N GLY A 132 5.61 -16.16 -8.34
CA GLY A 132 4.41 -16.89 -7.94
C GLY A 132 3.53 -17.33 -9.11
N VAL A 133 3.65 -16.70 -10.27
CA VAL A 133 2.93 -17.07 -11.50
C VAL A 133 3.76 -18.00 -12.38
N THR A 134 5.11 -17.87 -12.36
CA THR A 134 6.00 -18.62 -13.27
C THR A 134 6.42 -19.98 -12.74
N LEU A 135 6.31 -20.22 -11.44
CA LEU A 135 6.61 -21.50 -10.77
C LEU A 135 5.34 -22.30 -10.49
#